data_6aa54cbd82ae1c6b5113d26960952f42
#
_entry.id   6aa54cbd82ae1c6b5113d26960952f42
#
_cell.length_a   1.000
_cell.length_b   1.000
_cell.length_c   1.000
_cell.angle_alpha   90.00
_cell.angle_beta   90.00
_cell.angle_gamma   90.00
#
_symmetry.space_group_name_H-M   'P 1'
#
loop_
_entity.id
_entity.type
_entity.pdbx_description
1 polymer ?
#
loop_
_entity_poly.entity_id
_entity_poly.type
_entity_poly.pdbx_seq_one_letter_code
_entity_poly.pdbx_strand_id
1 'polypeptide(L)'
;MRNHGKPVVAVTPSTENNGKYHVSVPYFDVLERAGVIPVLLPMHLDDNDIEQVVNIFDGFLFAGGCDVLPSEYGEETVEACGEIQPQRDKLELALFRRLFVLKPAKPVLAICRGIQVMNVAAGGNLYQDIAAQYAPDDGKTVLTHRQEQPSYIPTHHVTVAKDTLLYGIIGGMSDLYVNSHHHQAVKKPGAGMKISAVSSDGIIEAMEYEGLPFCIGVQWHPEHLAAGMPEQMKIFEAFAAACRK
;
A
#
# COMPACT_ATOMS: atom_id res chain seq x y z
N MET A 1 13.38 27.42 -3.33
CA MET A 1 14.36 26.34 -3.56
C MET A 1 14.55 25.62 -2.23
N ARG A 2 13.98 24.43 -2.05
CA ARG A 2 14.32 23.60 -0.89
C ARG A 2 15.75 23.11 -1.12
N ASN A 3 16.60 23.35 -0.15
CA ASN A 3 18.01 22.99 -0.12
C ASN A 3 18.14 21.45 -0.27
N HIS A 4 19.24 20.96 -0.86
CA HIS A 4 19.54 19.56 -1.19
C HIS A 4 19.49 18.55 0.00
N GLY A 5 18.46 18.62 0.84
CA GLY A 5 18.20 17.70 1.95
C GLY A 5 17.51 16.42 1.50
N LYS A 6 17.46 15.42 2.40
CA LYS A 6 16.64 14.23 2.21
C LYS A 6 15.17 14.63 2.13
N PRO A 7 14.34 13.99 1.25
CA PRO A 7 12.90 14.21 1.22
C PRO A 7 12.26 13.80 2.56
N VAL A 8 11.23 14.53 2.96
CA VAL A 8 10.45 14.24 4.16
C VAL A 8 9.13 13.58 3.75
N VAL A 9 8.91 12.35 4.21
CA VAL A 9 7.78 11.51 3.80
C VAL A 9 6.85 11.30 4.98
N ALA A 10 5.56 11.52 4.76
CA ALA A 10 4.51 11.20 5.70
C ALA A 10 4.26 9.69 5.72
N VAL A 11 4.16 9.09 6.91
CA VAL A 11 3.78 7.69 7.12
C VAL A 11 2.47 7.67 7.90
N THR A 12 1.49 6.90 7.41
CA THR A 12 0.18 6.81 8.10
C THR A 12 0.27 5.93 9.34
N PRO A 13 -0.36 6.35 10.46
CA PRO A 13 -0.33 5.62 11.72
C PRO A 13 -1.35 4.48 11.77
N SER A 14 -1.15 3.56 12.71
CA SER A 14 -2.17 2.70 13.29
C SER A 14 -2.33 3.04 14.78
N THR A 15 -3.37 2.52 15.42
CA THR A 15 -3.56 2.65 16.87
C THR A 15 -3.60 1.29 17.53
N GLU A 16 -2.98 1.18 18.70
CA GLU A 16 -3.17 0.06 19.59
C GLU A 16 -4.39 0.27 20.50
N ASN A 17 -4.91 -0.78 21.10
CA ASN A 17 -6.04 -0.73 22.05
C ASN A 17 -5.78 0.15 23.28
N ASN A 18 -4.53 0.52 23.54
CA ASN A 18 -4.12 1.42 24.63
C ASN A 18 -4.10 2.90 24.22
N GLY A 19 -4.56 3.24 23.00
CA GLY A 19 -4.59 4.60 22.46
C GLY A 19 -3.26 5.14 21.98
N LYS A 20 -2.22 4.32 21.86
CA LYS A 20 -0.91 4.73 21.32
C LYS A 20 -0.92 4.57 19.80
N TYR A 21 -0.32 5.54 19.11
CA TYR A 21 0.01 5.38 17.71
C TYR A 21 1.18 4.42 17.55
N HIS A 22 1.09 3.55 16.55
CA HIS A 22 2.20 2.68 16.21
C HIS A 22 2.33 2.52 14.68
N VAL A 23 3.50 2.15 14.27
CA VAL A 23 3.82 1.63 12.95
C VAL A 23 5.05 0.73 13.11
N SER A 24 5.12 -0.34 12.33
CA SER A 24 6.24 -1.28 12.43
C SER A 24 7.57 -0.62 12.05
N VAL A 25 8.61 -0.86 12.84
CA VAL A 25 9.96 -0.30 12.66
C VAL A 25 10.53 -0.53 11.25
N PRO A 26 10.34 -1.69 10.58
CA PRO A 26 10.84 -1.93 9.23
C PRO A 26 10.43 -0.87 8.18
N TYR A 27 9.27 -0.23 8.31
CA TYR A 27 8.90 0.88 7.42
C TYR A 27 9.86 2.07 7.54
N PHE A 28 10.26 2.41 8.75
CA PHE A 28 11.23 3.50 9.01
C PHE A 28 12.61 3.11 8.53
N ASP A 29 13.08 1.92 8.89
CA ASP A 29 14.42 1.44 8.53
C ASP A 29 14.65 1.44 7.02
N VAL A 30 13.67 0.95 6.25
CA VAL A 30 13.78 0.87 4.80
C VAL A 30 13.72 2.26 4.14
N LEU A 31 12.88 3.17 4.65
CA LEU A 31 12.81 4.56 4.17
C LEU A 31 14.09 5.33 4.47
N GLU A 32 14.65 5.18 5.67
CA GLU A 32 15.93 5.79 6.04
C GLU A 32 17.08 5.28 5.16
N ARG A 33 17.11 3.97 4.87
CA ARG A 33 18.07 3.35 3.93
C ARG A 33 17.90 3.88 2.51
N ALA A 34 16.68 4.16 2.06
CA ALA A 34 16.41 4.79 0.77
C ALA A 34 16.77 6.29 0.74
N GLY A 35 17.18 6.87 1.87
CA GLY A 35 17.60 8.25 2.01
C GLY A 35 16.43 9.24 2.17
N VAL A 36 15.37 8.82 2.84
CA VAL A 36 14.18 9.60 3.19
C VAL A 36 14.20 9.91 4.69
N ILE A 37 13.52 10.96 5.12
CA ILE A 37 13.16 11.22 6.52
C ILE A 37 11.69 10.86 6.71
N PRO A 38 11.37 9.72 7.34
CA PRO A 38 9.99 9.33 7.60
C PRO A 38 9.43 10.07 8.82
N VAL A 39 8.18 10.53 8.72
CA VAL A 39 7.46 11.22 9.81
C VAL A 39 6.08 10.61 9.97
N LEU A 40 5.78 10.13 11.16
CA LEU A 40 4.46 9.58 11.50
C LEU A 40 3.43 10.70 11.59
N LEU A 41 2.29 10.54 10.89
CA LEU A 41 1.19 11.50 10.96
C LEU A 41 0.36 11.32 12.24
N PRO A 42 -0.29 12.37 12.75
CA PRO A 42 -1.35 12.23 13.74
C PRO A 42 -2.62 11.64 13.09
N MET A 43 -3.44 10.93 13.88
CA MET A 43 -4.64 10.26 13.38
C MET A 43 -5.81 11.22 13.10
N HIS A 44 -5.90 12.31 13.83
CA HIS A 44 -7.03 13.23 13.78
C HIS A 44 -6.62 14.52 13.07
N LEU A 45 -6.85 14.54 11.74
CA LEU A 45 -6.65 15.71 10.89
C LEU A 45 -8.01 16.12 10.30
N ASP A 46 -8.31 17.40 10.32
CA ASP A 46 -9.45 17.97 9.57
C ASP A 46 -9.06 18.29 8.13
N ASP A 47 -10.00 18.79 7.33
CA ASP A 47 -9.76 19.09 5.91
C ASP A 47 -8.69 20.17 5.71
N ASN A 48 -8.59 21.15 6.61
CA ASN A 48 -7.57 22.19 6.55
C ASN A 48 -6.19 21.63 6.90
N ASP A 49 -6.13 20.71 7.86
CA ASP A 49 -4.90 20.02 8.23
C ASP A 49 -4.41 19.13 7.07
N ILE A 50 -5.34 18.42 6.40
CA ILE A 50 -5.02 17.62 5.19
C ILE A 50 -4.41 18.49 4.11
N GLU A 51 -4.97 19.69 3.83
CA GLU A 51 -4.40 20.63 2.87
C GLU A 51 -2.98 21.08 3.25
N GLN A 52 -2.71 21.31 4.52
CA GLN A 52 -1.37 21.66 4.98
C GLN A 52 -0.40 20.48 4.85
N VAL A 53 -0.81 19.30 5.31
CA VAL A 53 -0.02 18.06 5.26
C VAL A 53 0.39 17.70 3.83
N VAL A 54 -0.52 17.73 2.86
CA VAL A 54 -0.17 17.40 1.46
C VAL A 54 0.78 18.41 0.82
N ASN A 55 0.86 19.62 1.36
CA ASN A 55 1.82 20.65 0.90
C ASN A 55 3.19 20.59 1.61
N ILE A 56 3.24 20.13 2.86
CA ILE A 56 4.47 20.07 3.67
C ILE A 56 5.36 18.89 3.24
N PHE A 57 4.78 17.70 3.03
CA PHE A 57 5.52 16.49 2.76
C PHE A 57 5.88 16.32 1.27
N ASP A 58 7.00 15.67 1.02
CA ASP A 58 7.50 15.40 -0.32
C ASP A 58 6.92 14.12 -0.93
N GLY A 59 6.37 13.23 -0.11
CA GLY A 59 5.70 11.99 -0.49
C GLY A 59 4.93 11.35 0.66
N PHE A 60 4.17 10.28 0.35
CA PHE A 60 3.29 9.61 1.31
C PHE A 60 3.46 8.11 1.26
N LEU A 61 3.68 7.48 2.42
CA LEU A 61 3.64 6.03 2.60
C LEU A 61 2.40 5.68 3.42
N PHE A 62 1.53 4.84 2.83
CA PHE A 62 0.38 4.24 3.51
C PHE A 62 0.77 2.85 3.97
N ALA A 63 0.86 2.67 5.28
CA ALA A 63 1.35 1.44 5.89
C ALA A 63 0.28 0.35 5.98
N GLY A 64 0.72 -0.89 6.16
CA GLY A 64 -0.14 -2.04 6.48
C GLY A 64 -0.90 -1.88 7.79
N GLY A 65 -1.79 -2.82 8.09
CA GLY A 65 -2.58 -2.82 9.33
C GLY A 65 -3.88 -3.61 9.24
N CYS A 66 -4.84 -3.26 10.09
CA CYS A 66 -6.17 -3.86 10.19
C CYS A 66 -7.04 -3.62 8.94
N ASP A 67 -8.23 -4.20 8.92
CA ASP A 67 -9.15 -4.15 7.79
C ASP A 67 -9.72 -2.75 7.54
N VAL A 68 -10.10 -2.50 6.29
CA VAL A 68 -10.87 -1.31 5.89
C VAL A 68 -12.33 -1.56 6.19
N LEU A 69 -13.00 -0.60 6.82
CA LEU A 69 -14.44 -0.69 7.15
C LEU A 69 -15.28 -0.92 5.88
N PRO A 70 -16.05 -2.04 5.78
CA PRO A 70 -16.80 -2.38 4.58
C PRO A 70 -17.78 -1.32 4.09
N SER A 71 -18.38 -0.52 4.97
CA SER A 71 -19.25 0.58 4.56
C SER A 71 -18.53 1.67 3.75
N GLU A 72 -17.20 1.79 3.82
CA GLU A 72 -16.42 2.74 3.01
C GLU A 72 -16.40 2.38 1.51
N TYR A 73 -16.68 1.10 1.18
CA TYR A 73 -16.84 0.62 -0.20
C TYR A 73 -18.23 0.05 -0.50
N GLY A 74 -19.23 0.45 0.33
CA GLY A 74 -20.65 0.18 0.07
C GLY A 74 -21.11 -1.25 0.34
N GLU A 75 -20.39 -2.01 1.18
CA GLU A 75 -20.75 -3.38 1.56
C GLU A 75 -21.12 -3.47 3.06
N GLU A 76 -21.91 -4.47 3.41
CA GLU A 76 -22.17 -4.83 4.81
C GLU A 76 -21.00 -5.64 5.36
N THR A 77 -20.71 -5.47 6.66
CA THR A 77 -19.63 -6.21 7.33
C THR A 77 -20.03 -7.68 7.50
N VAL A 78 -19.21 -8.60 6.99
CA VAL A 78 -19.39 -10.04 7.20
C VAL A 78 -18.61 -10.53 8.43
N GLU A 79 -18.97 -11.71 8.96
CA GLU A 79 -18.34 -12.28 10.16
C GLU A 79 -16.82 -12.48 10.01
N ALA A 80 -16.34 -12.76 8.78
CA ALA A 80 -14.93 -12.96 8.50
C ALA A 80 -14.10 -11.67 8.39
N CYS A 81 -14.73 -10.47 8.41
CA CYS A 81 -14.03 -9.20 8.49
C CYS A 81 -13.31 -9.09 9.85
N GLY A 82 -12.06 -8.66 9.82
CA GLY A 82 -11.22 -8.54 11.02
C GLY A 82 -11.41 -7.23 11.78
N GLU A 83 -10.39 -6.84 12.54
CA GLU A 83 -10.37 -5.57 13.29
C GLU A 83 -10.37 -4.38 12.32
N ILE A 84 -11.16 -3.35 12.63
CA ILE A 84 -11.29 -2.11 11.87
C ILE A 84 -10.87 -0.90 12.69
N GLN A 85 -10.37 0.15 12.03
CA GLN A 85 -10.01 1.44 12.65
C GLN A 85 -10.66 2.60 11.87
N PRO A 86 -11.94 2.97 12.14
CA PRO A 86 -12.67 3.97 11.37
C PRO A 86 -12.00 5.35 11.30
N GLN A 87 -11.28 5.76 12.35
CA GLN A 87 -10.52 7.03 12.33
C GLN A 87 -9.37 6.98 11.34
N ARG A 88 -8.71 5.83 11.22
CA ARG A 88 -7.66 5.61 10.24
C ARG A 88 -8.22 5.58 8.82
N ASP A 89 -9.36 4.92 8.61
CA ASP A 89 -10.04 4.92 7.32
C ASP A 89 -10.37 6.35 6.89
N LYS A 90 -10.98 7.15 7.80
CA LYS A 90 -11.30 8.56 7.54
C LYS A 90 -10.07 9.37 7.12
N LEU A 91 -8.96 9.25 7.86
CA LEU A 91 -7.70 9.95 7.57
C LEU A 91 -7.15 9.53 6.20
N GLU A 92 -6.97 8.23 5.99
CA GLU A 92 -6.29 7.74 4.79
C GLU A 92 -7.13 7.94 3.53
N LEU A 93 -8.45 7.77 3.59
CA LEU A 93 -9.34 8.07 2.46
C LEU A 93 -9.35 9.56 2.11
N ALA A 94 -9.34 10.46 3.11
CA ALA A 94 -9.25 11.90 2.87
C ALA A 94 -7.92 12.26 2.21
N LEU A 95 -6.80 11.70 2.68
CA LEU A 95 -5.48 11.90 2.09
C LEU A 95 -5.43 11.41 0.64
N PHE A 96 -5.90 10.19 0.35
CA PHE A 96 -5.90 9.65 -1.01
C PHE A 96 -6.74 10.49 -1.96
N ARG A 97 -7.99 10.83 -1.57
CA ARG A 97 -8.88 11.67 -2.39
C ARG A 97 -8.24 13.01 -2.72
N ARG A 98 -7.51 13.61 -1.76
CA ARG A 98 -6.80 14.87 -1.99
C ARG A 98 -5.57 14.67 -2.86
N LEU A 99 -4.75 13.64 -2.63
CA LEU A 99 -3.54 13.34 -3.40
C LEU A 99 -3.84 13.03 -4.87
N PHE A 100 -4.95 12.36 -5.18
CA PHE A 100 -5.33 12.04 -6.56
C PHE A 100 -5.59 13.28 -7.43
N VAL A 101 -5.97 14.39 -6.84
CA VAL A 101 -6.28 15.65 -7.55
C VAL A 101 -5.23 16.75 -7.33
N LEU A 102 -4.29 16.56 -6.42
CA LEU A 102 -3.28 17.58 -6.05
C LEU A 102 -2.35 17.91 -7.22
N LYS A 103 -2.08 19.21 -7.37
CA LYS A 103 -1.06 19.70 -8.33
C LYS A 103 -0.12 20.69 -7.63
N PRO A 104 1.22 20.52 -7.71
CA PRO A 104 1.91 19.38 -8.35
C PRO A 104 1.67 18.07 -7.59
N ALA A 105 1.66 16.97 -8.33
CA ALA A 105 1.42 15.64 -7.79
C ALA A 105 2.51 15.21 -6.78
N LYS A 106 2.10 14.46 -5.77
CA LYS A 106 3.03 13.89 -4.77
C LYS A 106 3.16 12.38 -4.98
N PRO A 107 4.37 11.81 -4.84
CA PRO A 107 4.56 10.36 -4.87
C PRO A 107 3.84 9.64 -3.73
N VAL A 108 3.27 8.49 -4.06
CA VAL A 108 2.54 7.62 -3.11
C VAL A 108 3.07 6.20 -3.20
N LEU A 109 3.38 5.61 -2.05
CA LEU A 109 3.65 4.19 -1.87
C LEU A 109 2.65 3.62 -0.86
N ALA A 110 1.91 2.59 -1.27
CA ALA A 110 0.86 1.97 -0.46
C ALA A 110 1.16 0.49 -0.23
N ILE A 111 1.25 0.02 1.02
CA ILE A 111 1.69 -1.33 1.37
C ILE A 111 0.58 -2.06 2.13
N CYS A 112 0.26 -3.27 1.70
CA CYS A 112 -0.73 -4.17 2.30
C CYS A 112 -2.10 -3.50 2.43
N ARG A 113 -2.53 -3.12 3.63
CA ARG A 113 -3.73 -2.31 3.81
C ARG A 113 -3.73 -1.02 2.96
N GLY A 114 -2.56 -0.43 2.74
CA GLY A 114 -2.43 0.79 1.93
C GLY A 114 -2.96 0.64 0.50
N ILE A 115 -2.68 -0.47 -0.22
CA ILE A 115 -3.24 -0.71 -1.56
C ILE A 115 -4.76 -0.87 -1.51
N GLN A 116 -5.29 -1.44 -0.43
CA GLN A 116 -6.72 -1.64 -0.24
C GLN A 116 -7.44 -0.29 -0.08
N VAL A 117 -6.95 0.58 0.80
CA VAL A 117 -7.49 1.95 0.96
C VAL A 117 -7.33 2.77 -0.31
N MET A 118 -6.20 2.65 -1.01
CA MET A 118 -5.96 3.27 -2.31
C MET A 118 -7.05 2.87 -3.33
N ASN A 119 -7.38 1.59 -3.39
CA ASN A 119 -8.43 1.07 -4.25
C ASN A 119 -9.82 1.60 -3.88
N VAL A 120 -10.16 1.60 -2.59
CA VAL A 120 -11.44 2.12 -2.08
C VAL A 120 -11.57 3.61 -2.35
N ALA A 121 -10.50 4.39 -2.15
CA ALA A 121 -10.49 5.82 -2.47
C ALA A 121 -10.75 6.12 -3.95
N ALA A 122 -10.40 5.20 -4.84
CA ALA A 122 -10.68 5.25 -6.28
C ALA A 122 -12.07 4.67 -6.66
N GLY A 123 -12.88 4.24 -5.69
CA GLY A 123 -14.22 3.68 -5.90
C GLY A 123 -14.24 2.19 -6.24
N GLY A 124 -13.17 1.47 -5.93
CA GLY A 124 -13.12 0.00 -5.97
C GLY A 124 -13.65 -0.64 -4.69
N ASN A 125 -13.68 -1.99 -4.65
CA ASN A 125 -14.06 -2.75 -3.46
C ASN A 125 -13.07 -3.89 -3.16
N LEU A 126 -13.30 -4.59 -2.06
CA LEU A 126 -12.39 -5.60 -1.51
C LEU A 126 -13.11 -6.93 -1.32
N TYR A 127 -12.33 -8.03 -1.33
CA TYR A 127 -12.69 -9.24 -0.59
C TYR A 127 -12.45 -8.96 0.90
N GLN A 128 -13.48 -9.08 1.70
CA GLN A 128 -13.37 -8.93 3.17
C GLN A 128 -12.61 -10.10 3.80
N ASP A 129 -12.66 -11.26 3.14
CA ASP A 129 -11.84 -12.43 3.45
C ASP A 129 -11.68 -13.26 2.18
N ILE A 130 -10.44 -13.52 1.77
CA ILE A 130 -10.14 -14.27 0.56
C ILE A 130 -10.67 -15.70 0.68
N ALA A 131 -10.45 -16.36 1.82
CA ALA A 131 -10.82 -17.76 2.00
C ALA A 131 -12.35 -17.97 1.97
N ALA A 132 -13.11 -16.98 2.45
CA ALA A 132 -14.57 -17.07 2.51
C ALA A 132 -15.26 -16.61 1.21
N GLN A 133 -14.64 -15.70 0.42
CA GLN A 133 -15.33 -15.00 -0.67
C GLN A 133 -14.72 -15.21 -2.05
N TYR A 134 -13.48 -15.69 -2.13
CA TYR A 134 -12.78 -15.86 -3.40
C TYR A 134 -12.81 -17.31 -3.87
N ALA A 135 -13.17 -17.52 -5.13
CA ALA A 135 -13.06 -18.79 -5.81
C ALA A 135 -12.48 -18.53 -7.21
N PRO A 136 -11.32 -19.11 -7.55
CA PRO A 136 -10.74 -18.97 -8.88
C PRO A 136 -11.63 -19.62 -9.95
N ASP A 137 -11.82 -18.96 -11.09
CA ASP A 137 -12.68 -19.44 -12.18
C ASP A 137 -12.18 -20.73 -12.86
N ASP A 138 -10.88 -21.02 -12.77
CA ASP A 138 -10.22 -22.11 -13.50
C ASP A 138 -9.89 -23.34 -12.63
N GLY A 139 -10.45 -23.40 -11.42
CA GLY A 139 -10.23 -24.51 -10.48
C GLY A 139 -8.84 -24.52 -9.85
N LYS A 140 -8.08 -23.43 -9.92
CA LYS A 140 -6.83 -23.27 -9.19
C LYS A 140 -7.06 -23.33 -7.68
N THR A 141 -6.04 -23.78 -6.97
CA THR A 141 -6.05 -23.74 -5.52
C THR A 141 -5.78 -22.32 -5.04
N VAL A 142 -6.63 -21.80 -4.14
CA VAL A 142 -6.38 -20.53 -3.43
C VAL A 142 -5.12 -20.69 -2.59
N LEU A 143 -4.18 -19.74 -2.73
CA LEU A 143 -2.96 -19.71 -1.94
C LEU A 143 -3.25 -19.29 -0.51
N THR A 144 -2.33 -19.61 0.39
CA THR A 144 -2.34 -19.07 1.76
C THR A 144 -1.75 -17.67 1.76
N HIS A 145 -2.62 -16.64 1.74
CA HIS A 145 -2.21 -15.23 1.78
C HIS A 145 -1.89 -14.72 3.20
N ARG A 146 -2.11 -15.53 4.21
CA ARG A 146 -1.74 -15.27 5.61
C ARG A 146 -0.75 -16.32 6.08
N GLN A 147 0.53 -16.13 5.67
CA GLN A 147 1.60 -17.09 5.97
C GLN A 147 1.89 -17.19 7.48
N GLU A 148 2.30 -18.37 7.93
CA GLU A 148 2.80 -18.64 9.28
C GLU A 148 4.33 -18.41 9.39
N GLN A 149 5.03 -18.42 8.27
CA GLN A 149 6.47 -18.21 8.18
C GLN A 149 6.83 -16.77 8.58
N PRO A 150 8.04 -16.53 9.07
CA PRO A 150 8.53 -15.19 9.37
C PRO A 150 8.41 -14.24 8.17
N SER A 151 8.09 -12.97 8.42
CA SER A 151 7.79 -11.98 7.38
C SER A 151 8.93 -11.72 6.38
N TYR A 152 10.18 -12.05 6.75
CA TYR A 152 11.33 -11.94 5.85
C TYR A 152 11.50 -13.14 4.91
N ILE A 153 10.59 -14.13 4.97
CA ILE A 153 10.59 -15.29 4.08
C ILE A 153 9.50 -15.10 3.03
N PRO A 154 9.83 -15.02 1.73
CA PRO A 154 8.82 -15.01 0.69
C PRO A 154 8.15 -16.39 0.56
N THR A 155 6.88 -16.45 0.16
CA THR A 155 6.08 -17.69 0.16
C THR A 155 5.37 -17.97 -1.15
N HIS A 156 5.16 -16.97 -2.02
CA HIS A 156 4.55 -17.20 -3.32
C HIS A 156 5.08 -16.24 -4.39
N HIS A 157 4.84 -16.57 -5.65
CA HIS A 157 5.21 -15.77 -6.80
C HIS A 157 4.06 -14.87 -7.25
N VAL A 158 4.41 -13.69 -7.74
CA VAL A 158 3.50 -12.80 -8.45
C VAL A 158 4.01 -12.56 -9.86
N THR A 159 3.11 -12.57 -10.84
CA THR A 159 3.40 -12.20 -12.22
C THR A 159 3.23 -10.70 -12.38
N VAL A 160 4.31 -10.01 -12.75
CA VAL A 160 4.34 -8.54 -12.92
C VAL A 160 4.14 -8.18 -14.40
N ALA A 161 3.19 -7.30 -14.67
CA ALA A 161 2.85 -6.85 -16.01
C ALA A 161 3.94 -5.94 -16.60
N LYS A 162 4.36 -6.19 -17.84
CA LYS A 162 5.55 -5.56 -18.48
C LYS A 162 5.43 -4.07 -18.73
N ASP A 163 4.23 -3.55 -18.90
CA ASP A 163 3.95 -2.15 -19.23
C ASP A 163 3.65 -1.29 -17.99
N THR A 164 4.20 -1.68 -16.82
CA THR A 164 3.96 -1.05 -15.54
C THR A 164 5.21 -0.37 -14.97
N LEU A 165 4.99 0.61 -14.09
CA LEU A 165 6.05 1.28 -13.36
C LEU A 165 6.80 0.29 -12.46
N LEU A 166 6.05 -0.60 -11.77
CA LEU A 166 6.64 -1.65 -10.94
C LEU A 166 7.60 -2.53 -11.72
N TYR A 167 7.23 -2.98 -12.94
CA TYR A 167 8.10 -3.78 -13.79
C TYR A 167 9.44 -3.08 -14.08
N GLY A 168 9.39 -1.80 -14.40
CA GLY A 168 10.61 -0.99 -14.63
C GLY A 168 11.46 -0.87 -13.37
N ILE A 169 10.86 -0.63 -12.22
CA ILE A 169 11.52 -0.47 -10.91
C ILE A 169 12.29 -1.73 -10.51
N ILE A 170 11.66 -2.90 -10.62
CA ILE A 170 12.31 -4.17 -10.23
C ILE A 170 13.31 -4.69 -11.27
N GLY A 171 13.60 -3.92 -12.32
CA GLY A 171 14.62 -4.26 -13.31
C GLY A 171 14.13 -5.16 -14.44
N GLY A 172 12.85 -5.13 -14.77
CA GLY A 172 12.26 -5.86 -15.88
C GLY A 172 11.96 -7.34 -15.59
N MET A 173 11.86 -7.72 -14.32
CA MET A 173 11.47 -9.07 -13.93
C MET A 173 9.95 -9.23 -14.04
N SER A 174 9.49 -10.26 -14.74
CA SER A 174 8.06 -10.58 -14.86
C SER A 174 7.57 -11.57 -13.78
N ASP A 175 8.48 -12.07 -12.96
CA ASP A 175 8.21 -12.98 -11.86
C ASP A 175 8.94 -12.48 -10.61
N LEU A 176 8.21 -12.29 -9.52
CA LEU A 176 8.74 -11.78 -8.27
C LEU A 176 8.26 -12.66 -7.11
N TYR A 177 9.18 -13.05 -6.21
CA TYR A 177 8.84 -13.85 -5.06
C TYR A 177 8.56 -12.94 -3.86
N VAL A 178 7.39 -13.10 -3.20
CA VAL A 178 6.89 -12.18 -2.19
C VAL A 178 6.42 -12.90 -0.92
N ASN A 179 6.39 -12.18 0.19
CA ASN A 179 5.73 -12.62 1.43
C ASN A 179 4.24 -12.27 1.40
N SER A 180 3.46 -12.83 2.34
CA SER A 180 2.01 -12.62 2.36
C SER A 180 1.47 -12.63 3.79
N HIS A 181 0.91 -11.50 4.22
CA HIS A 181 0.33 -11.34 5.57
C HIS A 181 -1.02 -10.61 5.51
N HIS A 182 -1.91 -11.06 4.63
CA HIS A 182 -3.24 -10.46 4.49
C HIS A 182 -4.30 -11.54 4.29
N HIS A 183 -5.52 -11.25 4.66
CA HIS A 183 -6.70 -12.08 4.37
C HIS A 183 -7.72 -11.32 3.53
N GLN A 184 -7.59 -9.99 3.43
CA GLN A 184 -8.32 -9.15 2.50
C GLN A 184 -7.51 -8.92 1.21
N ALA A 185 -8.19 -8.63 0.11
CA ALA A 185 -7.55 -8.25 -1.15
C ALA A 185 -8.48 -7.38 -1.99
N VAL A 186 -7.91 -6.72 -3.00
CA VAL A 186 -8.69 -6.01 -4.00
C VAL A 186 -9.56 -6.99 -4.78
N LYS A 187 -10.89 -6.73 -4.83
CA LYS A 187 -11.87 -7.51 -5.58
C LYS A 187 -12.14 -6.88 -6.95
N LYS A 188 -12.46 -5.59 -6.95
CA LYS A 188 -12.67 -4.81 -8.16
C LYS A 188 -11.82 -3.54 -8.10
N PRO A 189 -10.93 -3.33 -9.09
CA PRO A 189 -10.18 -2.10 -9.20
C PRO A 189 -11.07 -0.86 -9.35
N GLY A 190 -10.71 0.21 -8.67
CA GLY A 190 -11.34 1.51 -8.80
C GLY A 190 -10.95 2.23 -10.09
N ALA A 191 -11.56 3.38 -10.32
CA ALA A 191 -11.32 4.18 -11.52
C ALA A 191 -9.85 4.65 -11.60
N GLY A 192 -9.20 4.47 -12.76
CA GLY A 192 -7.81 4.84 -12.99
C GLY A 192 -6.78 3.90 -12.34
N MET A 193 -7.22 2.78 -11.75
CA MET A 193 -6.32 1.75 -11.23
C MET A 193 -5.92 0.78 -12.33
N LYS A 194 -4.62 0.59 -12.51
CA LYS A 194 -4.01 -0.40 -13.40
C LYS A 194 -3.42 -1.54 -12.56
N ILE A 195 -3.81 -2.77 -12.84
CA ILE A 195 -3.22 -3.95 -12.19
C ILE A 195 -1.77 -4.11 -12.69
N SER A 196 -0.82 -4.16 -11.77
CA SER A 196 0.60 -4.32 -12.07
C SER A 196 1.18 -5.66 -11.63
N ALA A 197 0.54 -6.39 -10.70
CA ALA A 197 0.91 -7.77 -10.41
C ALA A 197 -0.27 -8.60 -9.93
N VAL A 198 -0.22 -9.92 -10.23
CA VAL A 198 -1.21 -10.91 -9.77
C VAL A 198 -0.49 -12.18 -9.30
N SER A 199 -1.02 -12.83 -8.27
CA SER A 199 -0.57 -14.16 -7.81
C SER A 199 -1.07 -15.28 -8.76
N SER A 200 -0.53 -16.47 -8.60
CA SER A 200 -0.89 -17.62 -9.46
C SER A 200 -2.34 -18.05 -9.32
N ASP A 201 -2.99 -17.79 -8.21
CA ASP A 201 -4.43 -18.02 -7.99
C ASP A 201 -5.32 -16.87 -8.50
N GLY A 202 -4.73 -15.74 -8.94
CA GLY A 202 -5.45 -14.64 -9.56
C GLY A 202 -5.77 -13.46 -8.61
N ILE A 203 -5.32 -13.51 -7.37
CA ILE A 203 -5.46 -12.35 -6.45
C ILE A 203 -4.58 -11.19 -6.93
N ILE A 204 -5.13 -9.98 -6.90
CA ILE A 204 -4.41 -8.76 -7.24
C ILE A 204 -3.42 -8.43 -6.13
N GLU A 205 -2.14 -8.39 -6.51
CA GLU A 205 -1.03 -8.19 -5.59
C GLU A 205 -0.34 -6.83 -5.73
N ALA A 206 -0.49 -6.15 -6.88
CA ALA A 206 -0.05 -4.78 -7.02
C ALA A 206 -0.90 -4.01 -8.02
N MET A 207 -1.03 -2.70 -7.77
CA MET A 207 -1.71 -1.76 -8.65
C MET A 207 -0.98 -0.42 -8.69
N GLU A 208 -1.24 0.32 -9.77
CA GLU A 208 -0.77 1.69 -9.98
C GLU A 208 -1.96 2.60 -10.26
N TYR A 209 -1.92 3.84 -9.76
CA TYR A 209 -2.90 4.85 -10.15
C TYR A 209 -2.35 5.71 -11.30
N GLU A 210 -2.93 5.58 -12.49
CA GLU A 210 -2.45 6.21 -13.72
C GLU A 210 -2.53 7.75 -13.71
N GLY A 211 -3.31 8.33 -12.81
CA GLY A 211 -3.44 9.79 -12.66
C GLY A 211 -2.23 10.49 -12.01
N LEU A 212 -1.27 9.73 -11.46
CA LEU A 212 -0.09 10.26 -10.77
C LEU A 212 1.21 9.69 -11.36
N PRO A 213 2.28 10.51 -11.43
CA PRO A 213 3.59 10.06 -11.96
C PRO A 213 4.23 8.93 -11.15
N PHE A 214 3.91 8.83 -9.86
CA PHE A 214 4.33 7.75 -8.97
C PHE A 214 3.24 7.49 -7.95
N CYS A 215 2.49 6.44 -8.15
CA CYS A 215 1.49 5.94 -7.18
C CYS A 215 1.39 4.43 -7.35
N ILE A 216 2.05 3.70 -6.46
CA ILE A 216 2.13 2.24 -6.47
C ILE A 216 1.57 1.69 -5.17
N GLY A 217 0.68 0.71 -5.27
CA GLY A 217 0.25 -0.13 -4.18
C GLY A 217 0.72 -1.57 -4.36
N VAL A 218 1.26 -2.18 -3.30
CA VAL A 218 1.63 -3.60 -3.24
C VAL A 218 0.91 -4.26 -2.07
N GLN A 219 0.43 -5.50 -2.27
CA GLN A 219 -0.32 -6.21 -1.24
C GLN A 219 0.60 -6.93 -0.24
N TRP A 220 1.80 -7.33 -0.69
CA TRP A 220 2.83 -7.91 0.16
C TRP A 220 3.58 -6.85 0.99
N HIS A 221 4.54 -7.28 1.78
CA HIS A 221 5.34 -6.46 2.68
C HIS A 221 6.81 -6.38 2.23
N PRO A 222 7.15 -5.52 1.26
CA PRO A 222 8.53 -5.37 0.76
C PRO A 222 9.50 -4.86 1.82
N GLU A 223 9.03 -4.13 2.85
CA GLU A 223 9.86 -3.62 3.95
C GLU A 223 10.52 -4.75 4.76
N HIS A 224 9.91 -5.92 4.81
CA HIS A 224 10.50 -7.08 5.47
C HIS A 224 11.47 -7.87 4.58
N LEU A 225 11.37 -7.73 3.27
CA LEU A 225 12.18 -8.45 2.29
C LEU A 225 13.42 -7.66 1.83
N ALA A 226 13.37 -6.33 1.90
CA ALA A 226 14.36 -5.42 1.32
C ALA A 226 15.80 -5.59 1.86
N ALA A 227 15.97 -6.24 3.01
CA ALA A 227 17.30 -6.54 3.55
C ALA A 227 18.01 -7.67 2.79
N GLY A 228 17.27 -8.66 2.29
CA GLY A 228 17.79 -9.84 1.62
C GLY A 228 17.53 -9.89 0.11
N MET A 229 16.61 -9.07 -0.41
CA MET A 229 16.15 -9.08 -1.80
C MET A 229 16.27 -7.68 -2.41
N PRO A 230 17.31 -7.42 -3.23
CA PRO A 230 17.56 -6.08 -3.78
C PRO A 230 16.41 -5.50 -4.60
N GLU A 231 15.64 -6.34 -5.30
CA GLU A 231 14.47 -5.93 -6.09
C GLU A 231 13.37 -5.31 -5.20
N GLN A 232 13.23 -5.77 -3.96
CA GLN A 232 12.29 -5.20 -3.01
C GLN A 232 12.78 -3.83 -2.50
N MET A 233 14.10 -3.66 -2.31
CA MET A 233 14.69 -2.37 -1.94
C MET A 233 14.53 -1.32 -3.04
N LYS A 234 14.59 -1.70 -4.32
CA LYS A 234 14.39 -0.79 -5.46
C LYS A 234 13.04 -0.08 -5.44
N ILE A 235 11.99 -0.68 -4.85
CA ILE A 235 10.67 -0.04 -4.71
C ILE A 235 10.81 1.23 -3.84
N PHE A 236 11.50 1.15 -2.73
CA PHE A 236 11.73 2.28 -1.82
C PHE A 236 12.71 3.30 -2.39
N GLU A 237 13.75 2.84 -3.10
CA GLU A 237 14.71 3.73 -3.78
C GLU A 237 14.03 4.53 -4.89
N ALA A 238 13.15 3.92 -5.68
CA ALA A 238 12.37 4.58 -6.71
C ALA A 238 11.37 5.58 -6.12
N PHE A 239 10.69 5.22 -5.03
CA PHE A 239 9.82 6.12 -4.29
C PHE A 239 10.60 7.33 -3.75
N ALA A 240 11.74 7.10 -3.10
CA ALA A 240 12.61 8.17 -2.61
C ALA A 240 13.12 9.10 -3.73
N ALA A 241 13.45 8.53 -4.90
CA ALA A 241 13.86 9.30 -6.07
C ALA A 241 12.70 10.16 -6.62
N ALA A 242 11.47 9.65 -6.62
CA ALA A 242 10.29 10.40 -7.01
C ALA A 242 10.00 11.57 -6.04
N CYS A 243 10.24 11.40 -4.73
CA CYS A 243 10.07 12.43 -3.71
C CYS A 243 11.10 13.59 -3.81
N ARG A 244 12.21 13.42 -4.54
CA ARG A 244 13.24 14.46 -4.75
C ARG A 244 12.93 15.42 -5.91
N LYS A 245 11.98 15.10 -6.75
CA LYS A 245 11.57 15.90 -7.92
C LYS A 245 10.54 16.95 -7.52
#